data_4b9b6531760b6e0a1b7c3765cd942075
#
_entry.id   4b9b6531760b6e0a1b7c3765cd942075
#
_cell.length_a   1.000
_cell.length_b   1.000
_cell.length_c   1.000
_cell.angle_alpha   90.00
_cell.angle_beta   90.00
_cell.angle_gamma   90.00
#
_symmetry.space_group_name_H-M   'P 1'
#
loop_
_entity.id
_entity.type
_entity.pdbx_description
1 polymer ?
#
loop_
_entity_poly.entity_id
_entity_poly.type
_entity_poly.pdbx_seq_one_letter_code
_entity_poly.pdbx_strand_id
1 'polypeptide(L)'
;MGCGKGPLNSPSQGVGCSVTVQIPATGSGLLGTVEARVGSTTRRLDLGTTTIPMSCGQQATLTAEPTHPATNPFVSWTVAGETSATPSVTVTADGLITASPQFFTPPTPTPTPTPKVRPSPTPTPTSVTVDQWLSYDPAARSATLKLVAGYRGVNRGLSYDGYSNGQLAVSVPVGWTVVVDFSNAATINHSAVVVTPTGTTPVFPGAGSPDPTVGLKPGGSLAFSFVASAVGSYRIACLVPGHEGLGMWASFTVAAGGVPTIHL
;
A
#
# COMPACT_ATOMS: atom_id res chain seq x y z
N MET A 1 -32.24 -65.07 29.38
CA MET A 1 -31.81 -63.81 29.96
C MET A 1 -30.86 -63.19 28.87
N GLY A 2 -31.38 -62.32 28.01
CA GLY A 2 -30.67 -61.76 26.94
C GLY A 2 -30.21 -60.32 27.24
N CYS A 3 -28.92 -60.08 27.22
CA CYS A 3 -28.38 -58.72 27.25
C CYS A 3 -28.40 -58.12 25.85
N GLY A 4 -29.27 -57.16 25.60
CA GLY A 4 -29.27 -56.33 24.42
C GLY A 4 -28.09 -55.36 24.46
N LYS A 5 -27.24 -55.43 23.44
CA LYS A 5 -26.29 -54.37 23.11
C LYS A 5 -26.98 -53.39 22.17
N GLY A 6 -27.28 -52.19 22.63
CA GLY A 6 -27.68 -51.09 21.81
C GLY A 6 -26.49 -50.59 20.95
N PRO A 7 -26.72 -50.15 19.74
CA PRO A 7 -25.65 -49.55 18.96
C PRO A 7 -25.30 -48.15 19.48
N LEU A 8 -24.04 -47.95 19.83
CA LEU A 8 -23.48 -46.61 20.05
C LEU A 8 -23.34 -45.90 18.69
N ASN A 9 -24.35 -45.14 18.31
CA ASN A 9 -24.20 -44.14 17.29
C ASN A 9 -23.46 -42.95 17.89
N SER A 10 -22.15 -42.97 17.79
CA SER A 10 -21.37 -41.72 17.82
C SER A 10 -21.60 -40.97 16.50
N PRO A 11 -22.05 -39.75 16.49
CA PRO A 11 -21.99 -38.95 15.28
C PRO A 11 -20.51 -38.75 14.98
N SER A 12 -20.03 -39.36 13.91
CA SER A 12 -18.79 -38.99 13.27
C SER A 12 -18.93 -37.51 12.94
N GLN A 13 -18.17 -36.68 13.61
CA GLN A 13 -17.98 -35.29 13.25
C GLN A 13 -17.37 -35.33 11.83
N GLY A 14 -18.22 -35.12 10.81
CA GLY A 14 -17.79 -35.04 9.45
C GLY A 14 -16.76 -33.92 9.32
N VAL A 15 -15.55 -34.28 8.88
CA VAL A 15 -14.54 -33.30 8.50
C VAL A 15 -15.20 -32.45 7.44
N GLY A 16 -15.52 -31.20 7.78
CA GLY A 16 -16.16 -30.26 6.88
C GLY A 16 -15.25 -30.05 5.65
N CYS A 17 -15.80 -30.20 4.47
CA CYS A 17 -15.06 -29.91 3.23
C CYS A 17 -15.01 -28.39 3.02
N SER A 18 -13.92 -27.91 2.45
CA SER A 18 -13.74 -26.51 2.15
C SER A 18 -12.75 -26.28 1.02
N VAL A 19 -12.87 -25.15 0.36
CA VAL A 19 -11.87 -24.64 -0.59
C VAL A 19 -11.22 -23.40 -0.01
N THR A 20 -9.91 -23.44 0.15
CA THR A 20 -9.10 -22.29 0.56
C THR A 20 -8.48 -21.65 -0.66
N VAL A 21 -8.86 -20.40 -0.94
CA VAL A 21 -8.31 -19.60 -2.04
C VAL A 21 -7.24 -18.69 -1.47
N GLN A 22 -6.02 -18.80 -2.03
CA GLN A 22 -4.88 -17.96 -1.67
C GLN A 22 -4.56 -17.03 -2.84
N ILE A 23 -4.86 -15.75 -2.67
CA ILE A 23 -4.55 -14.71 -3.66
C ILE A 23 -3.25 -14.04 -3.22
N PRO A 24 -2.12 -14.25 -3.94
CA PRO A 24 -0.83 -13.74 -3.52
C PRO A 24 -0.79 -12.22 -3.62
N ALA A 25 -0.19 -11.58 -2.60
CA ALA A 25 0.20 -10.18 -2.64
C ALA A 25 1.63 -10.09 -3.18
N THR A 26 1.86 -9.21 -4.13
CA THR A 26 3.22 -8.77 -4.47
C THR A 26 3.41 -7.33 -3.98
N GLY A 27 4.67 -6.92 -3.74
CA GLY A 27 5.01 -5.65 -3.09
C GLY A 27 4.49 -4.36 -3.76
N SER A 28 3.77 -4.46 -4.87
CA SER A 28 3.17 -3.33 -5.60
C SER A 28 1.64 -3.28 -5.60
N GLY A 29 0.97 -4.14 -4.83
CA GLY A 29 -0.49 -4.11 -4.70
C GLY A 29 -1.25 -5.32 -5.27
N LEU A 30 -2.55 -5.13 -5.48
CA LEU A 30 -3.48 -6.15 -5.94
C LEU A 30 -3.27 -6.45 -7.45
N LEU A 31 -2.78 -7.64 -7.78
CA LEU A 31 -2.62 -8.10 -9.16
C LEU A 31 -3.94 -8.58 -9.79
N GLY A 32 -4.84 -9.08 -8.96
CA GLY A 32 -6.14 -9.58 -9.38
C GLY A 32 -7.02 -9.98 -8.21
N THR A 33 -8.25 -10.31 -8.50
CA THR A 33 -9.24 -10.83 -7.56
C THR A 33 -9.75 -12.19 -8.04
N VAL A 34 -10.52 -12.87 -7.22
CA VAL A 34 -11.17 -14.13 -7.58
C VAL A 34 -12.67 -14.01 -7.36
N GLU A 35 -13.46 -14.29 -8.39
CA GLU A 35 -14.88 -14.55 -8.22
C GLU A 35 -15.08 -16.03 -7.91
N ALA A 36 -15.68 -16.33 -6.75
CA ALA A 36 -16.02 -17.68 -6.35
C ALA A 36 -17.54 -17.89 -6.39
N ARG A 37 -17.99 -18.86 -7.18
CA ARG A 37 -19.40 -19.24 -7.30
C ARG A 37 -19.62 -20.64 -6.75
N VAL A 38 -20.52 -20.74 -5.75
CA VAL A 38 -20.96 -22.00 -5.14
C VAL A 38 -22.47 -22.10 -5.26
N GLY A 39 -22.97 -22.99 -6.10
CA GLY A 39 -24.41 -23.04 -6.44
C GLY A 39 -24.89 -21.73 -7.05
N SER A 40 -25.89 -21.10 -6.43
CA SER A 40 -26.41 -19.78 -6.84
C SER A 40 -25.69 -18.59 -6.18
N THR A 41 -24.79 -18.83 -5.24
CA THR A 41 -24.10 -17.77 -4.49
C THR A 41 -22.77 -17.43 -5.17
N THR A 42 -22.59 -16.13 -5.45
CA THR A 42 -21.33 -15.59 -5.98
C THR A 42 -20.70 -14.67 -4.93
N ARG A 43 -19.40 -14.79 -4.75
CA ARG A 43 -18.61 -13.97 -3.83
C ARG A 43 -17.30 -13.55 -4.48
N ARG A 44 -16.95 -12.26 -4.37
CA ARG A 44 -15.64 -11.75 -4.74
C ARG A 44 -14.68 -11.92 -3.57
N LEU A 45 -13.48 -12.39 -3.87
CA LEU A 45 -12.39 -12.59 -2.93
C LEU A 45 -11.26 -11.63 -3.30
N ASP A 46 -10.80 -10.90 -2.30
CA ASP A 46 -9.68 -9.97 -2.43
C ASP A 46 -8.38 -10.62 -1.91
N LEU A 47 -7.32 -9.81 -1.76
CA LEU A 47 -6.00 -10.27 -1.29
C LEU A 47 -6.04 -11.13 -0.03
N GLY A 48 -5.17 -12.13 0.00
CA GLY A 48 -4.94 -12.97 1.15
C GLY A 48 -5.55 -14.35 1.03
N THR A 49 -5.79 -14.97 2.16
CA THR A 49 -6.32 -16.35 2.25
C THR A 49 -7.77 -16.31 2.70
N THR A 50 -8.66 -16.86 1.87
CA THR A 50 -10.08 -17.01 2.19
C THR A 50 -10.50 -18.46 2.11
N THR A 51 -11.10 -19.01 3.18
CA THR A 51 -11.67 -20.35 3.19
C THR A 51 -13.17 -20.28 2.94
N ILE A 52 -13.64 -21.05 1.97
CA ILE A 52 -15.05 -21.20 1.61
C ILE A 52 -15.52 -22.56 2.14
N PRO A 53 -16.39 -22.59 3.18
CA PRO A 53 -16.94 -23.83 3.67
C PRO A 53 -17.92 -24.39 2.64
N MET A 54 -17.86 -25.69 2.37
CA MET A 54 -18.68 -26.38 1.37
C MET A 54 -19.12 -27.73 1.89
N SER A 55 -20.20 -28.27 1.32
CA SER A 55 -20.53 -29.67 1.52
C SER A 55 -19.57 -30.55 0.72
N CYS A 56 -19.20 -31.69 1.26
CA CYS A 56 -18.35 -32.65 0.54
C CYS A 56 -19.04 -33.08 -0.76
N GLY A 57 -18.29 -33.07 -1.87
CA GLY A 57 -18.80 -33.31 -3.22
C GLY A 57 -19.42 -32.06 -3.90
N GLN A 58 -19.58 -30.96 -3.19
CA GLN A 58 -20.09 -29.71 -3.77
C GLN A 58 -19.01 -29.09 -4.68
N GLN A 59 -19.46 -28.48 -5.77
CA GLN A 59 -18.56 -27.79 -6.70
C GLN A 59 -18.57 -26.26 -6.49
N ALA A 60 -17.38 -25.68 -6.63
CA ALA A 60 -17.17 -24.26 -6.74
C ALA A 60 -16.51 -23.94 -8.08
N THR A 61 -16.98 -22.89 -8.75
CA THR A 61 -16.28 -22.29 -9.88
C THR A 61 -15.51 -21.07 -9.39
N LEU A 62 -14.20 -21.05 -9.63
CA LEU A 62 -13.30 -19.96 -9.29
C LEU A 62 -12.85 -19.30 -10.59
N THR A 63 -13.08 -17.99 -10.71
CA THR A 63 -12.65 -17.20 -11.86
C THR A 63 -11.66 -16.15 -11.42
N ALA A 64 -10.47 -16.16 -12.00
CA ALA A 64 -9.43 -15.16 -11.73
C ALA A 64 -9.66 -13.92 -12.60
N GLU A 65 -9.69 -12.75 -11.96
CA GLU A 65 -9.92 -11.46 -12.60
C GLU A 65 -8.69 -10.56 -12.38
N PRO A 66 -7.82 -10.38 -13.40
CA PRO A 66 -6.68 -9.48 -13.27
C PRO A 66 -7.12 -8.03 -13.14
N THR A 67 -6.52 -7.29 -12.21
CA THR A 67 -6.83 -5.86 -12.00
C THR A 67 -6.39 -5.01 -13.21
N HIS A 68 -5.29 -5.40 -13.86
CA HIS A 68 -4.75 -4.73 -15.04
C HIS A 68 -4.42 -5.77 -16.12
N PRO A 69 -5.40 -6.22 -16.92
CA PRO A 69 -5.20 -7.32 -17.87
C PRO A 69 -4.07 -7.11 -18.89
N ALA A 70 -3.79 -5.85 -19.25
CA ALA A 70 -2.74 -5.51 -20.21
C ALA A 70 -1.32 -5.66 -19.65
N THR A 71 -1.14 -5.47 -18.35
CA THR A 71 0.18 -5.49 -17.69
C THR A 71 0.38 -6.67 -16.75
N ASN A 72 -0.71 -7.17 -16.18
CA ASN A 72 -0.71 -8.28 -15.23
C ASN A 72 -1.76 -9.33 -15.64
N PRO A 73 -1.67 -9.94 -16.85
CA PRO A 73 -2.63 -10.95 -17.28
C PRO A 73 -2.60 -12.14 -16.33
N PHE A 74 -3.72 -12.86 -16.29
CA PHE A 74 -3.78 -14.18 -15.64
C PHE A 74 -2.81 -15.14 -16.33
N VAL A 75 -2.11 -15.95 -15.55
CA VAL A 75 -1.15 -16.94 -16.05
C VAL A 75 -1.70 -18.35 -15.86
N SER A 76 -2.02 -18.73 -14.62
CA SER A 76 -2.47 -20.07 -14.31
C SER A 76 -3.16 -20.14 -12.94
N TRP A 77 -3.90 -21.21 -12.74
CA TRP A 77 -4.32 -21.70 -11.43
C TRP A 77 -3.39 -22.81 -10.98
N THR A 78 -3.13 -22.89 -9.68
CA THR A 78 -2.65 -24.10 -9.01
C THR A 78 -3.75 -24.57 -8.08
N VAL A 79 -4.31 -25.75 -8.31
CA VAL A 79 -5.39 -26.34 -7.50
C VAL A 79 -4.95 -27.72 -7.07
N ALA A 80 -4.86 -27.97 -5.77
CA ALA A 80 -4.40 -29.23 -5.20
C ALA A 80 -3.07 -29.76 -5.79
N GLY A 81 -2.19 -28.83 -6.22
CA GLY A 81 -0.90 -29.16 -6.86
C GLY A 81 -0.94 -29.28 -8.40
N GLU A 82 -2.12 -29.33 -9.01
CA GLU A 82 -2.29 -29.35 -10.47
C GLU A 82 -2.39 -27.93 -11.03
N THR A 83 -1.90 -27.73 -12.24
CA THR A 83 -1.86 -26.42 -12.90
C THR A 83 -2.84 -26.35 -14.05
N SER A 84 -3.61 -25.25 -14.15
CA SER A 84 -4.55 -24.97 -15.24
C SER A 84 -4.31 -23.57 -15.80
N ALA A 85 -4.21 -23.42 -17.13
CA ALA A 85 -4.04 -22.14 -17.80
C ALA A 85 -5.37 -21.43 -18.12
N THR A 86 -6.52 -22.03 -17.79
CA THR A 86 -7.83 -21.39 -18.00
C THR A 86 -8.13 -20.40 -16.86
N PRO A 87 -8.63 -19.18 -17.13
CA PRO A 87 -8.97 -18.23 -16.08
C PRO A 87 -10.03 -18.71 -15.10
N SER A 88 -10.85 -19.67 -15.50
CA SER A 88 -11.90 -20.26 -14.67
C SER A 88 -11.65 -21.72 -14.45
N VAL A 89 -11.72 -22.19 -13.20
CA VAL A 89 -11.58 -23.59 -12.79
C VAL A 89 -12.75 -24.03 -11.94
N THR A 90 -13.16 -25.30 -12.09
CA THR A 90 -14.15 -25.91 -11.23
C THR A 90 -13.46 -26.83 -10.24
N VAL A 91 -13.70 -26.63 -8.97
CA VAL A 91 -13.13 -27.38 -7.85
C VAL A 91 -14.24 -28.13 -7.15
N THR A 92 -14.06 -29.42 -6.95
CA THR A 92 -14.98 -30.24 -6.13
C THR A 92 -14.42 -30.36 -4.73
N ALA A 93 -15.20 -29.99 -3.72
CA ALA A 93 -14.78 -30.06 -2.32
C ALA A 93 -14.70 -31.52 -1.86
N ASP A 94 -13.49 -32.06 -1.83
CA ASP A 94 -13.20 -33.42 -1.36
C ASP A 94 -12.13 -33.33 -0.25
N GLY A 95 -12.56 -32.79 0.91
CA GLY A 95 -11.70 -32.42 2.00
C GLY A 95 -11.27 -30.95 1.97
N LEU A 96 -10.05 -30.67 2.41
CA LEU A 96 -9.45 -29.34 2.37
C LEU A 96 -8.65 -29.17 1.06
N ILE A 97 -9.12 -28.31 0.17
CA ILE A 97 -8.47 -28.03 -1.13
C ILE A 97 -7.93 -26.60 -1.13
N THR A 98 -6.71 -26.42 -1.59
CA THR A 98 -6.11 -25.10 -1.81
C THR A 98 -6.12 -24.77 -3.29
N ALA A 99 -6.56 -23.54 -3.63
CA ALA A 99 -6.52 -22.98 -4.98
C ALA A 99 -5.80 -21.63 -4.96
N SER A 100 -4.84 -21.44 -5.87
CA SER A 100 -4.07 -20.20 -5.97
C SER A 100 -3.97 -19.73 -7.42
N PRO A 101 -4.48 -18.53 -7.77
CA PRO A 101 -4.27 -17.94 -9.08
C PRO A 101 -2.87 -17.34 -9.18
N GLN A 102 -2.26 -17.42 -10.34
CA GLN A 102 -1.01 -16.76 -10.67
C GLN A 102 -1.28 -15.69 -11.73
N PHE A 103 -0.81 -14.48 -11.47
CA PHE A 103 -0.84 -13.37 -12.41
C PHE A 103 0.57 -13.05 -12.86
N PHE A 104 0.71 -12.60 -14.10
CA PHE A 104 2.00 -12.19 -14.62
C PHE A 104 2.52 -11.00 -13.81
N THR A 105 3.73 -11.12 -13.30
CA THR A 105 4.52 -10.02 -12.78
C THR A 105 5.61 -9.71 -13.79
N PRO A 106 5.66 -8.52 -14.39
CA PRO A 106 6.78 -8.15 -15.24
C PRO A 106 8.09 -8.43 -14.50
N PRO A 107 9.08 -9.09 -15.12
CA PRO A 107 10.35 -9.29 -14.48
C PRO A 107 10.89 -7.93 -14.05
N THR A 108 11.30 -7.83 -12.79
CA THR A 108 12.12 -6.70 -12.35
C THR A 108 13.27 -6.62 -13.36
N PRO A 109 13.51 -5.46 -14.02
CA PRO A 109 14.56 -5.37 -15.01
C PRO A 109 15.86 -5.82 -14.36
N THR A 110 16.35 -7.00 -14.78
CA THR A 110 17.68 -7.47 -14.44
C THR A 110 18.64 -6.41 -14.94
N PRO A 111 19.53 -5.86 -14.10
CA PRO A 111 20.50 -4.90 -14.59
C PRO A 111 21.29 -5.59 -15.72
N THR A 112 21.07 -5.11 -16.95
CA THR A 112 21.85 -5.55 -18.11
C THR A 112 23.30 -5.37 -17.78
N PRO A 113 24.18 -6.39 -17.90
CA PRO A 113 25.60 -6.20 -17.67
C PRO A 113 26.08 -5.13 -18.61
N THR A 114 26.36 -3.97 -18.07
CA THR A 114 26.89 -2.82 -18.81
C THR A 114 28.19 -3.25 -19.47
N PRO A 115 28.36 -3.06 -20.79
CA PRO A 115 29.67 -3.21 -21.41
C PRO A 115 30.67 -2.40 -20.58
N LYS A 116 31.86 -2.94 -20.29
CA LYS A 116 32.95 -2.19 -19.66
C LYS A 116 33.35 -1.01 -20.54
N VAL A 117 32.56 0.05 -20.48
CA VAL A 117 32.96 1.35 -20.95
C VAL A 117 33.90 1.92 -19.90
N ARG A 118 35.10 2.33 -20.34
CA ARG A 118 36.07 3.13 -19.57
C ARG A 118 35.28 4.15 -18.74
N PRO A 119 35.54 4.34 -17.45
CA PRO A 119 34.74 5.24 -16.63
C PRO A 119 34.75 6.64 -17.24
N SER A 120 33.65 7.02 -17.88
CA SER A 120 33.27 8.41 -18.04
C SER A 120 32.99 8.93 -16.63
N PRO A 121 33.36 10.16 -16.30
CA PRO A 121 33.10 10.69 -14.98
C PRO A 121 31.60 10.50 -14.70
N THR A 122 31.27 9.79 -13.63
CA THR A 122 29.90 9.64 -13.12
C THR A 122 29.35 11.04 -12.99
N PRO A 123 28.22 11.39 -13.65
CA PRO A 123 27.59 12.67 -13.39
C PRO A 123 27.27 12.70 -11.89
N THR A 124 27.89 13.62 -11.18
CA THR A 124 27.54 13.93 -9.81
C THR A 124 26.03 14.18 -9.80
N PRO A 125 25.22 13.52 -8.95
CA PRO A 125 23.80 13.80 -8.89
C PRO A 125 23.64 15.30 -8.63
N THR A 126 23.07 16.00 -9.57
CA THR A 126 22.86 17.45 -9.50
C THR A 126 21.62 17.69 -8.66
N SER A 127 21.73 17.41 -7.36
CA SER A 127 20.69 17.79 -6.41
C SER A 127 20.68 19.31 -6.29
N VAL A 128 19.54 19.91 -6.54
CA VAL A 128 19.31 21.34 -6.37
C VAL A 128 18.73 21.56 -5.00
N THR A 129 19.47 22.23 -4.12
CA THR A 129 18.95 22.65 -2.81
C THR A 129 18.18 23.95 -3.00
N VAL A 130 16.89 23.93 -2.75
CA VAL A 130 16.01 25.12 -2.81
C VAL A 130 16.12 25.92 -1.54
N ASP A 131 16.12 25.23 -0.41
CA ASP A 131 16.12 25.74 0.95
C ASP A 131 16.66 24.65 1.88
N GLN A 132 16.85 24.94 3.16
CA GLN A 132 17.25 23.94 4.15
C GLN A 132 16.24 22.80 4.34
N TRP A 133 15.00 22.97 3.86
CA TRP A 133 13.91 22.02 4.01
C TRP A 133 13.59 21.24 2.72
N LEU A 134 13.94 21.76 1.55
CA LEU A 134 13.60 21.17 0.27
C LEU A 134 14.81 21.08 -0.66
N SER A 135 15.05 19.90 -1.17
CA SER A 135 15.97 19.64 -2.28
C SER A 135 15.31 18.76 -3.33
N TYR A 136 15.82 18.77 -4.56
CA TYR A 136 15.29 17.92 -5.62
C TYR A 136 16.36 17.52 -6.64
N ASP A 137 16.12 16.41 -7.32
CA ASP A 137 16.89 15.95 -8.48
C ASP A 137 15.98 15.94 -9.71
N PRO A 138 16.19 16.85 -10.68
CA PRO A 138 15.35 16.92 -11.86
C PRO A 138 15.52 15.72 -12.81
N ALA A 139 16.70 15.09 -12.82
CA ALA A 139 16.96 13.92 -13.65
C ALA A 139 16.23 12.68 -13.12
N ALA A 140 16.23 12.51 -11.81
CA ALA A 140 15.49 11.45 -11.12
C ALA A 140 14.00 11.76 -10.94
N ARG A 141 13.56 13.00 -11.20
CA ARG A 141 12.22 13.51 -10.89
C ARG A 141 11.84 13.20 -9.44
N SER A 142 12.74 13.53 -8.53
CA SER A 142 12.56 13.30 -7.09
C SER A 142 12.77 14.58 -6.29
N ALA A 143 11.97 14.75 -5.25
CA ALA A 143 12.07 15.82 -4.27
C ALA A 143 12.23 15.24 -2.88
N THR A 144 13.12 15.80 -2.06
CA THR A 144 13.29 15.43 -0.65
C THR A 144 12.85 16.62 0.20
N LEU A 145 11.81 16.40 0.99
CA LEU A 145 11.29 17.35 1.97
C LEU A 145 11.74 16.90 3.36
N LYS A 146 12.54 17.72 4.02
CA LYS A 146 12.84 17.57 5.44
C LYS A 146 11.71 18.24 6.22
N LEU A 147 11.03 17.49 7.09
CA LEU A 147 9.87 17.95 7.83
C LEU A 147 10.07 17.70 9.32
N VAL A 148 10.16 18.77 10.09
CA VAL A 148 10.43 18.70 11.52
C VAL A 148 9.21 19.16 12.31
N ALA A 149 8.52 18.21 12.95
CA ALA A 149 7.42 18.53 13.87
C ALA A 149 7.95 19.23 15.13
N GLY A 150 7.28 20.29 15.55
CA GLY A 150 7.61 21.04 16.77
C GLY A 150 8.90 21.84 16.71
N TYR A 151 9.42 22.13 15.52
CA TYR A 151 10.63 22.93 15.36
C TYR A 151 10.53 24.26 16.09
N ARG A 152 11.52 24.57 16.95
CA ARG A 152 11.58 25.78 17.80
C ARG A 152 10.37 26.00 18.71
N GLY A 153 9.54 24.97 18.95
CA GLY A 153 8.38 25.06 19.84
C GLY A 153 7.26 26.00 19.37
N VAL A 154 7.29 26.42 18.10
CA VAL A 154 6.24 27.29 17.52
C VAL A 154 4.88 26.62 17.63
N ASN A 155 3.84 27.43 17.88
CA ASN A 155 2.47 26.96 18.10
C ASN A 155 2.37 25.83 19.16
N ARG A 156 3.11 25.99 20.27
CA ARG A 156 3.19 24.98 21.35
C ARG A 156 3.69 23.60 20.88
N GLY A 157 4.52 23.57 19.83
CA GLY A 157 5.01 22.35 19.20
C GLY A 157 4.09 21.79 18.10
N LEU A 158 2.95 22.41 17.83
CA LEU A 158 1.98 22.01 16.79
C LEU A 158 2.32 22.70 15.45
N SER A 159 3.50 22.44 14.93
CA SER A 159 4.02 23.08 13.72
C SER A 159 4.89 22.11 12.92
N TYR A 160 5.07 22.39 11.65
CA TYR A 160 6.11 21.80 10.81
C TYR A 160 7.12 22.88 10.43
N ASP A 161 8.40 22.60 10.64
CA ASP A 161 9.52 23.52 10.33
C ASP A 161 9.38 24.91 10.96
N GLY A 162 8.56 25.05 12.01
CA GLY A 162 8.25 26.31 12.67
C GLY A 162 7.04 27.05 12.08
N TYR A 163 6.28 26.43 11.20
CA TYR A 163 5.10 27.02 10.57
C TYR A 163 3.84 26.21 10.89
N SER A 164 2.70 26.86 10.88
CA SER A 164 1.39 26.28 11.16
C SER A 164 0.33 26.87 10.23
N ASN A 165 -0.89 26.32 10.23
CA ASN A 165 -2.03 26.85 9.47
C ASN A 165 -1.74 27.03 7.97
N GLY A 166 -0.95 26.11 7.37
CA GLY A 166 -0.64 26.13 5.95
C GLY A 166 0.35 27.20 5.49
N GLN A 167 1.00 27.90 6.41
CA GLN A 167 2.03 28.90 6.08
C GLN A 167 3.22 28.28 5.35
N LEU A 168 3.66 27.11 5.78
CA LEU A 168 4.58 26.30 5.00
C LEU A 168 3.84 25.80 3.77
N ALA A 169 4.30 26.17 2.56
CA ALA A 169 3.69 25.78 1.31
C ALA A 169 4.71 25.11 0.41
N VAL A 170 4.50 23.82 0.11
CA VAL A 170 5.34 23.01 -0.76
C VAL A 170 4.60 22.74 -2.06
N SER A 171 5.28 22.89 -3.20
CA SER A 171 4.76 22.50 -4.50
C SER A 171 5.71 21.54 -5.18
N VAL A 172 5.16 20.48 -5.78
CA VAL A 172 5.92 19.50 -6.58
C VAL A 172 5.21 19.21 -7.89
N PRO A 173 5.93 18.95 -8.99
CA PRO A 173 5.28 18.59 -10.25
C PRO A 173 4.64 17.19 -10.20
N VAL A 174 3.56 17.01 -10.95
CA VAL A 174 2.90 15.70 -11.09
C VAL A 174 3.86 14.63 -11.64
N GLY A 175 3.77 13.43 -11.10
CA GLY A 175 4.62 12.28 -11.46
C GLY A 175 5.99 12.27 -10.80
N TRP A 176 6.27 13.21 -9.89
CA TRP A 176 7.52 13.20 -9.12
C TRP A 176 7.39 12.30 -7.89
N THR A 177 8.50 11.64 -7.55
CA THR A 177 8.64 10.94 -6.28
C THR A 177 8.99 11.96 -5.20
N VAL A 178 8.22 11.97 -4.12
CA VAL A 178 8.48 12.80 -2.95
C VAL A 178 8.95 11.90 -1.82
N VAL A 179 10.12 12.19 -1.29
CA VAL A 179 10.66 11.59 -0.07
C VAL A 179 10.46 12.60 1.06
N VAL A 180 9.86 12.18 2.15
CA VAL A 180 9.68 13.02 3.35
C VAL A 180 10.55 12.44 4.45
N ASP A 181 11.59 13.19 4.83
CA ASP A 181 12.42 12.91 6.01
C ASP A 181 11.76 13.58 7.23
N PHE A 182 10.92 12.79 7.91
CA PHE A 182 10.12 13.27 9.02
C PHE A 182 10.80 13.03 10.36
N SER A 183 10.88 14.08 11.18
CA SER A 183 11.39 14.00 12.56
C SER A 183 10.49 14.74 13.53
N ASN A 184 10.49 14.31 14.79
CA ASN A 184 9.71 14.91 15.85
C ASN A 184 10.63 15.53 16.91
N ALA A 185 10.74 16.86 16.90
CA ALA A 185 11.49 17.66 17.88
C ALA A 185 10.62 18.18 19.04
N ALA A 186 9.32 17.87 19.05
CA ALA A 186 8.40 18.24 20.13
C ALA A 186 8.48 17.27 21.32
N THR A 187 7.71 17.57 22.35
CA THR A 187 7.57 16.73 23.56
C THR A 187 6.36 15.79 23.52
N ILE A 188 5.56 15.85 22.48
CA ILE A 188 4.38 15.03 22.24
C ILE A 188 4.47 14.33 20.88
N ASN A 189 3.63 13.34 20.66
CA ASN A 189 3.63 12.59 19.40
C ASN A 189 3.10 13.43 18.24
N HIS A 190 3.67 13.23 17.05
CA HIS A 190 3.22 13.86 15.81
C HIS A 190 3.26 12.89 14.64
N SER A 191 2.40 13.11 13.66
CA SER A 191 2.40 12.41 12.40
C SER A 191 2.50 13.37 11.21
N ALA A 192 2.76 12.87 10.02
CA ALA A 192 2.75 13.64 8.78
C ALA A 192 2.09 12.78 7.70
N VAL A 193 0.98 13.25 7.13
CA VAL A 193 0.20 12.53 6.12
C VAL A 193 -0.25 13.51 5.05
N VAL A 194 -0.08 13.16 3.78
CA VAL A 194 -0.64 13.96 2.67
C VAL A 194 -2.10 13.58 2.49
N VAL A 195 -2.98 14.52 2.71
CA VAL A 195 -4.45 14.34 2.66
C VAL A 195 -5.11 15.37 1.75
N THR A 196 -6.36 15.15 1.34
CA THR A 196 -7.19 16.20 0.72
C THR A 196 -7.47 17.33 1.73
N PRO A 197 -7.90 18.50 1.29
CA PRO A 197 -8.14 19.64 2.20
C PRO A 197 -9.10 19.38 3.37
N THR A 198 -9.94 18.36 3.28
CA THR A 198 -10.89 17.95 4.33
C THR A 198 -10.76 16.49 4.74
N GLY A 199 -9.80 15.76 4.13
CA GLY A 199 -9.63 14.33 4.32
C GLY A 199 -8.72 13.99 5.51
N THR A 200 -8.79 12.74 5.95
CA THR A 200 -7.96 12.17 7.02
C THR A 200 -7.27 10.87 6.58
N THR A 201 -7.36 10.52 5.31
CA THR A 201 -6.71 9.34 4.73
C THR A 201 -5.62 9.77 3.74
N PRO A 202 -4.50 9.03 3.63
CA PRO A 202 -3.47 9.31 2.64
C PRO A 202 -4.06 9.35 1.22
N VAL A 203 -3.75 10.41 0.46
CA VAL A 203 -4.24 10.60 -0.91
C VAL A 203 -3.46 9.74 -1.90
N PHE A 204 -2.18 9.54 -1.65
CA PHE A 204 -1.31 8.72 -2.49
C PHE A 204 -0.84 7.49 -1.69
N PRO A 205 -0.63 6.33 -2.32
CA PRO A 205 -0.03 5.18 -1.66
C PRO A 205 1.32 5.54 -1.02
N GLY A 206 1.49 5.24 0.26
CA GLY A 206 2.71 5.55 1.01
C GLY A 206 2.88 7.00 1.47
N ALA A 207 1.91 7.88 1.23
CA ALA A 207 2.01 9.31 1.53
C ALA A 207 1.75 9.65 3.01
N GLY A 208 2.37 8.94 3.93
CA GLY A 208 2.24 9.25 5.35
C GLY A 208 3.08 8.38 6.26
N SER A 209 3.27 8.88 7.47
CA SER A 209 3.89 8.14 8.56
C SER A 209 3.01 6.96 9.00
N PRO A 210 3.60 5.85 9.48
CA PRO A 210 2.85 4.75 10.09
C PRO A 210 2.01 5.23 11.28
N ASP A 211 0.88 4.54 11.52
CA ASP A 211 -0.02 4.80 12.67
C ASP A 211 -0.32 6.30 12.89
N PRO A 212 -0.86 7.01 11.89
CA PRO A 212 -0.87 8.47 11.88
C PRO A 212 -1.72 9.08 13.01
N THR A 213 -2.65 8.35 13.60
CA THR A 213 -3.43 8.78 14.76
C THR A 213 -2.69 8.61 16.09
N VAL A 214 -1.65 7.77 16.13
CA VAL A 214 -0.76 7.59 17.28
C VAL A 214 0.45 8.52 17.16
N GLY A 215 1.03 8.58 15.98
CA GLY A 215 2.16 9.44 15.64
C GLY A 215 3.51 8.93 16.12
N LEU A 216 4.55 9.59 15.62
CA LEU A 216 5.97 9.38 15.95
C LEU A 216 6.26 10.00 17.32
N LYS A 217 6.94 9.25 18.19
CA LYS A 217 7.32 9.72 19.54
C LYS A 217 8.34 10.86 19.48
N PRO A 218 8.42 11.67 20.56
CA PRO A 218 9.48 12.68 20.75
C PRO A 218 10.88 12.13 20.47
N GLY A 219 11.69 12.88 19.72
CA GLY A 219 13.04 12.50 19.31
C GLY A 219 13.11 11.45 18.22
N GLY A 220 11.98 10.91 17.78
CA GLY A 220 11.93 9.92 16.69
C GLY A 220 12.16 10.54 15.32
N SER A 221 12.58 9.72 14.37
CA SER A 221 12.68 10.05 12.94
C SER A 221 12.32 8.85 12.09
N LEU A 222 11.79 9.11 10.90
CA LEU A 222 11.50 8.12 9.87
C LEU A 222 11.47 8.80 8.50
N ALA A 223 11.56 8.01 7.44
CA ALA A 223 11.29 8.49 6.09
C ALA A 223 10.12 7.71 5.47
N PHE A 224 9.34 8.38 4.66
CA PHE A 224 8.35 7.75 3.79
C PHE A 224 8.39 8.41 2.41
N SER A 225 7.88 7.70 1.40
CA SER A 225 7.90 8.22 0.04
C SER A 225 6.63 7.85 -0.71
N PHE A 226 6.28 8.69 -1.68
CA PHE A 226 5.12 8.50 -2.53
C PHE A 226 5.33 9.16 -3.90
N VAL A 227 4.53 8.77 -4.88
CA VAL A 227 4.46 9.47 -6.16
C VAL A 227 3.31 10.47 -6.12
N ALA A 228 3.59 11.74 -6.40
CA ALA A 228 2.58 12.79 -6.53
C ALA A 228 1.81 12.61 -7.84
N SER A 229 0.87 11.66 -7.89
CA SER A 229 0.28 11.14 -9.11
C SER A 229 -0.89 11.94 -9.68
N ALA A 230 -1.44 12.92 -8.95
CA ALA A 230 -2.58 13.70 -9.39
C ALA A 230 -2.39 15.20 -9.08
N VAL A 231 -2.61 16.03 -10.07
CA VAL A 231 -2.61 17.51 -9.92
C VAL A 231 -3.72 17.92 -8.96
N GLY A 232 -3.40 18.82 -8.02
CA GLY A 232 -4.37 19.30 -7.05
C GLY A 232 -3.76 20.02 -5.86
N SER A 233 -4.64 20.51 -5.00
CA SER A 233 -4.29 21.09 -3.71
C SER A 233 -4.56 20.09 -2.60
N TYR A 234 -3.56 19.88 -1.78
CA TYR A 234 -3.53 18.94 -0.67
C TYR A 234 -2.98 19.63 0.57
N ARG A 235 -2.86 18.93 1.66
CA ARG A 235 -2.11 19.37 2.83
C ARG A 235 -1.33 18.22 3.43
N ILE A 236 -0.21 18.53 4.07
CA ILE A 236 0.49 17.63 4.98
C ILE A 236 -0.06 17.90 6.36
N ALA A 237 -0.79 16.96 6.94
CA ALA A 237 -1.48 17.14 8.21
C ALA A 237 -0.97 16.19 9.29
N CYS A 238 -0.98 16.64 10.55
CA CYS A 238 -0.83 15.77 11.70
C CYS A 238 -2.19 15.21 12.09
N LEU A 239 -2.37 13.89 11.95
CA LEU A 239 -3.63 13.21 12.26
C LEU A 239 -3.70 12.69 13.70
N VAL A 240 -2.74 13.01 14.57
CA VAL A 240 -2.90 12.81 16.01
C VAL A 240 -4.10 13.66 16.46
N PRO A 241 -5.07 13.09 17.21
CA PRO A 241 -6.32 13.77 17.53
C PRO A 241 -6.15 15.18 18.07
N GLY A 242 -6.85 16.15 17.46
CA GLY A 242 -6.85 17.56 17.83
C GLY A 242 -5.73 18.42 17.22
N HIS A 243 -4.63 17.83 16.74
CA HIS A 243 -3.46 18.60 16.29
C HIS A 243 -3.72 19.39 15.01
N GLU A 244 -4.38 18.79 14.03
CA GLU A 244 -4.73 19.47 12.79
C GLU A 244 -5.69 20.65 13.03
N GLY A 245 -6.70 20.46 13.88
CA GLY A 245 -7.65 21.52 14.26
C GLY A 245 -6.99 22.70 15.01
N LEU A 246 -5.83 22.46 15.63
CA LEU A 246 -4.99 23.49 16.26
C LEU A 246 -3.92 24.06 15.30
N GLY A 247 -4.04 23.78 14.00
CA GLY A 247 -3.21 24.39 12.97
C GLY A 247 -1.98 23.58 12.56
N MET A 248 -1.82 22.31 12.99
CA MET A 248 -0.67 21.51 12.60
C MET A 248 -0.85 20.89 11.21
N TRP A 249 -0.71 21.73 10.21
CA TRP A 249 -0.72 21.33 8.79
C TRP A 249 0.06 22.32 7.92
N ALA A 250 0.60 21.82 6.80
CA ALA A 250 1.28 22.56 5.76
C ALA A 250 0.52 22.44 4.44
N SER A 251 0.57 23.45 3.59
CA SER A 251 0.02 23.42 2.24
C SER A 251 0.89 22.53 1.34
N PHE A 252 0.27 21.65 0.55
CA PHE A 252 0.96 20.82 -0.42
C PHE A 252 0.23 20.86 -1.75
N THR A 253 0.92 21.25 -2.80
CA THR A 253 0.36 21.36 -4.14
C THR A 253 1.08 20.41 -5.09
N VAL A 254 0.32 19.66 -5.88
CA VAL A 254 0.85 18.94 -7.03
C VAL A 254 0.52 19.75 -8.28
N ALA A 255 1.54 20.35 -8.87
CA ALA A 255 1.42 21.21 -10.04
C ALA A 255 1.49 20.41 -11.35
N ALA A 256 0.88 20.90 -12.43
CA ALA A 256 0.94 20.25 -13.73
C ALA A 256 2.36 20.18 -14.33
N GLY A 257 3.27 21.03 -13.87
CA GLY A 257 4.66 21.10 -14.33
C GLY A 257 5.48 22.05 -13.47
N GLY A 258 6.69 22.38 -13.93
CA GLY A 258 7.64 23.23 -13.21
C GLY A 258 8.70 22.42 -12.45
N VAL A 259 9.21 22.99 -11.37
CA VAL A 259 10.17 22.37 -10.44
C VAL A 259 9.63 22.46 -9.02
N PRO A 260 10.11 21.61 -8.08
CA PRO A 260 9.74 21.73 -6.68
C PRO A 260 10.07 23.09 -6.09
N THR A 261 9.13 23.65 -5.33
CA THR A 261 9.29 24.93 -4.63
C THR A 261 8.79 24.82 -3.20
N ILE A 262 9.31 25.67 -2.33
CA ILE A 262 8.87 25.87 -0.97
C ILE A 262 8.74 27.36 -0.69
N HIS A 263 7.69 27.73 0.02
CA HIS A 263 7.45 29.08 0.52
C HIS A 263 7.17 29.01 2.02
N LEU A 264 7.74 29.95 2.76
CA LEU A 264 7.72 30.01 4.23
C LEU A 264 7.02 31.26 4.73
#